data_8a98598db6c76b856b869ceaf35a526d
#
_entry.id   8a98598db6c76b856b869ceaf35a526d
#
_cell.length_a   1.000
_cell.length_b   1.000
_cell.length_c   1.000
_cell.angle_alpha   90.00
_cell.angle_beta   90.00
_cell.angle_gamma   90.00
#
_symmetry.space_group_name_H-M   'P 1'
#
loop_
_entity.id
_entity.type
_entity.pdbx_description
1 polymer ?
#
loop_
_entity_poly.entity_id
_entity_poly.type
_entity_poly.pdbx_seq_one_letter_code
_entity_poly.pdbx_strand_id
1 'polypeptide(L)'
;MRRVAVLEKAVVHRIMGALRLVPGVVVRKRHGTVMGLAGDPDLYGTFRGAHFEFEVKRPNDPASQLTKLQEQRLGEWGRAGAIAGVVRSVEDAMVLLGLKPKPECVWLCGGCRQYRWQGDDPPARCPNCGHTRFDREAA
;
A
#
# COMPACT_ATOMS: atom_id res chain seq x y z
N MET A 1 1.82 22.39 -16.74
CA MET A 1 0.72 21.40 -16.86
C MET A 1 0.12 21.15 -15.48
N ARG A 2 -1.13 21.42 -15.31
CA ARG A 2 -1.86 21.01 -14.10
C ARG A 2 -1.97 19.50 -14.14
N ARG A 3 -1.38 18.77 -13.16
CA ARG A 3 -1.65 17.36 -12.98
C ARG A 3 -3.13 17.22 -12.63
N VAL A 4 -3.88 16.52 -13.47
CA VAL A 4 -5.27 16.19 -13.16
C VAL A 4 -5.25 15.30 -11.92
N ALA A 5 -5.88 15.76 -10.85
CA ALA A 5 -5.99 14.96 -9.63
C ALA A 5 -6.80 13.68 -9.95
N VAL A 6 -6.19 12.53 -9.68
CA VAL A 6 -6.89 11.24 -9.83
C VAL A 6 -7.93 11.15 -8.72
N LEU A 7 -9.18 10.94 -9.09
CA LEU A 7 -10.25 10.76 -8.12
C LEU A 7 -10.12 9.42 -7.39
N GLU A 8 -10.34 9.41 -6.09
CA GLU A 8 -10.32 8.18 -5.28
C GLU A 8 -11.25 7.11 -5.84
N LYS A 9 -12.43 7.50 -6.31
CA LYS A 9 -13.37 6.61 -7.00
C LYS A 9 -12.76 5.90 -8.21
N ALA A 10 -11.91 6.58 -8.98
CA ALA A 10 -11.23 5.98 -10.12
C ALA A 10 -10.17 4.96 -9.66
N VAL A 11 -9.50 5.23 -8.56
CA VAL A 11 -8.53 4.29 -7.94
C VAL A 11 -9.24 3.02 -7.47
N VAL A 12 -10.35 3.16 -6.75
CA VAL A 12 -11.21 2.04 -6.32
C VAL A 12 -11.63 1.18 -7.51
N HIS A 13 -12.13 1.80 -8.57
CA HIS A 13 -12.60 1.09 -9.76
C HIS A 13 -11.47 0.30 -10.44
N ARG A 14 -10.30 0.88 -10.55
CA ARG A 14 -9.13 0.24 -11.15
C ARG A 14 -8.64 -0.95 -10.32
N ILE A 15 -8.58 -0.81 -9.01
CA ILE A 15 -8.16 -1.87 -8.10
C ILE A 15 -9.17 -3.03 -8.15
N MET A 16 -10.45 -2.74 -8.05
CA MET A 16 -11.49 -3.78 -8.14
C MET A 16 -11.44 -4.52 -9.47
N GLY A 17 -11.28 -3.80 -10.58
CA GLY A 17 -11.17 -4.41 -11.90
C GLY A 17 -10.01 -5.39 -12.00
N ALA A 18 -8.85 -5.02 -11.47
CA ALA A 18 -7.68 -5.88 -11.45
C ALA A 18 -7.84 -7.10 -10.51
N LEU A 19 -8.39 -6.90 -9.32
CA LEU A 19 -8.62 -7.98 -8.35
C LEU A 19 -9.63 -9.02 -8.86
N ARG A 20 -10.65 -8.60 -9.59
CA ARG A 20 -11.63 -9.51 -10.21
C ARG A 20 -11.03 -10.45 -11.25
N LEU A 21 -9.89 -10.08 -11.84
CA LEU A 21 -9.17 -10.91 -12.79
C LEU A 21 -8.26 -11.95 -12.13
N VAL A 22 -8.01 -11.82 -10.84
CA VAL A 22 -7.18 -12.78 -10.09
C VAL A 22 -8.02 -14.02 -9.76
N PRO A 23 -7.60 -15.22 -10.18
CA PRO A 23 -8.31 -16.45 -9.83
C PRO A 23 -8.41 -16.65 -8.32
N GLY A 24 -9.59 -16.97 -7.83
CA GLY A 24 -9.83 -17.22 -6.41
C GLY A 24 -10.04 -15.97 -5.55
N VAL A 25 -10.08 -14.79 -6.14
CA VAL A 25 -10.44 -13.55 -5.43
C VAL A 25 -11.93 -13.28 -5.56
N VAL A 26 -12.57 -13.02 -4.43
CA VAL A 26 -13.88 -12.37 -4.37
C VAL A 26 -13.68 -11.01 -3.73
N VAL A 27 -14.07 -9.94 -4.41
CA VAL A 27 -13.94 -8.57 -3.91
C VAL A 27 -15.25 -7.82 -4.04
N ARG A 28 -15.58 -7.05 -3.04
CA ARG A 28 -16.76 -6.18 -2.99
C ARG A 28 -16.35 -4.78 -2.52
N LYS A 29 -17.08 -3.80 -3.01
CA LYS A 29 -17.00 -2.43 -2.49
C LYS A 29 -18.03 -2.26 -1.38
N ARG A 30 -17.59 -1.68 -0.26
CA ARG A 30 -18.49 -1.28 0.81
C ARG A 30 -19.17 0.02 0.41
N HIS A 31 -20.49 0.00 0.42
CA HIS A 31 -21.28 1.21 0.21
C HIS A 31 -21.59 1.85 1.56
N GLY A 32 -21.38 3.16 1.66
CA GLY A 32 -21.83 3.93 2.80
C GLY A 32 -23.36 3.83 2.92
N THR A 33 -23.82 3.20 3.99
CA THR A 33 -25.24 3.12 4.34
C THR A 33 -25.47 3.73 5.69
N VAL A 34 -26.70 4.16 5.97
CA VAL A 34 -27.11 4.65 7.30
C VAL A 34 -26.84 3.60 8.39
N MET A 35 -26.80 2.33 8.03
CA MET A 35 -26.55 1.19 8.93
C MET A 35 -25.08 0.73 8.93
N GLY A 36 -24.23 1.33 8.12
CA GLY A 36 -22.80 1.00 8.05
C GLY A 36 -22.00 1.67 9.17
N LEU A 37 -20.91 1.02 9.58
CA LEU A 37 -19.95 1.62 10.50
C LEU A 37 -19.09 2.66 9.79
N ALA A 38 -19.04 3.87 10.36
CA ALA A 38 -18.16 4.91 9.86
C ALA A 38 -16.69 4.48 9.97
N GLY A 39 -15.91 4.81 8.96
CA GLY A 39 -14.48 4.53 8.92
C GLY A 39 -14.10 3.12 8.50
N ASP A 40 -15.05 2.23 8.22
CA ASP A 40 -14.75 0.92 7.67
C ASP A 40 -14.09 1.02 6.28
N PRO A 41 -13.16 0.09 5.95
CA PRO A 41 -12.45 0.09 4.68
C PRO A 41 -13.36 0.02 3.44
N ASP A 42 -12.91 0.58 2.32
CA ASP A 42 -13.68 0.68 1.08
C ASP A 42 -13.93 -0.65 0.39
N LEU A 43 -12.93 -1.52 0.40
CA LEU A 43 -12.95 -2.82 -0.27
C LEU A 43 -12.77 -3.95 0.73
N TYR A 44 -13.50 -5.02 0.51
CA TYR A 44 -13.35 -6.24 1.29
C TYR A 44 -13.53 -7.47 0.41
N GLY A 45 -13.01 -8.58 0.87
CA GLY A 45 -13.14 -9.82 0.14
C GLY A 45 -12.35 -10.97 0.75
N THR A 46 -12.16 -12.00 -0.06
CA THR A 46 -11.45 -13.21 0.34
C THR A 46 -10.54 -13.68 -0.79
N PHE A 47 -9.36 -14.12 -0.43
CA PHE A 47 -8.40 -14.75 -1.33
C PHE A 47 -7.73 -15.93 -0.63
N ARG A 48 -7.82 -17.11 -1.21
CA ARG A 48 -7.25 -18.36 -0.66
C ARG A 48 -7.60 -18.60 0.81
N GLY A 49 -8.85 -18.33 1.18
CA GLY A 49 -9.33 -18.51 2.54
C GLY A 49 -8.99 -17.37 3.51
N ALA A 50 -8.19 -16.40 3.10
CA ALA A 50 -7.87 -15.24 3.91
C ALA A 50 -8.79 -14.07 3.58
N HIS A 51 -9.43 -13.50 4.59
CA HIS A 51 -10.21 -12.28 4.45
C HIS A 51 -9.31 -11.06 4.32
N PHE A 52 -9.66 -10.13 3.45
CA PHE A 52 -8.93 -8.86 3.32
C PHE A 52 -9.86 -7.64 3.41
N GLU A 53 -9.31 -6.56 3.91
CA GLU A 53 -9.94 -5.25 4.05
C GLU A 53 -8.97 -4.16 3.60
N PHE A 54 -9.33 -3.43 2.55
CA PHE A 54 -8.47 -2.40 1.96
C PHE A 54 -9.13 -1.03 2.00
N GLU A 55 -8.45 -0.08 2.61
CA GLU A 55 -8.78 1.34 2.49
C GLU A 55 -8.08 1.92 1.27
N VAL A 56 -8.83 2.52 0.37
CA VAL A 56 -8.29 3.11 -0.85
C VAL A 56 -8.00 4.58 -0.65
N LYS A 57 -6.82 5.01 -1.05
CA LYS A 57 -6.38 6.41 -1.03
C LYS A 57 -5.80 6.80 -2.39
N ARG A 58 -5.82 8.11 -2.68
CA ARG A 58 -5.24 8.62 -3.92
C ARG A 58 -3.72 8.47 -3.92
N PRO A 59 -3.11 8.07 -5.05
CA PRO A 59 -1.66 7.96 -5.16
C PRO A 59 -1.02 9.36 -5.17
N ASN A 60 0.17 9.46 -4.58
CA ASN A 60 1.00 10.68 -4.59
C ASN A 60 0.28 11.96 -4.11
N ASP A 61 -0.71 11.83 -3.25
CA ASP A 61 -1.45 12.95 -2.68
C ASP A 61 -1.26 13.01 -1.17
N PRO A 62 -0.49 13.98 -0.65
CA PRO A 62 -0.26 14.12 0.78
C PRO A 62 -1.55 14.41 1.58
N ALA A 63 -2.57 14.97 0.93
CA ALA A 63 -3.87 15.25 1.55
C ALA A 63 -4.74 13.99 1.69
N SER A 64 -4.46 12.94 0.89
CA SER A 64 -5.20 11.68 0.92
C SER A 64 -4.59 10.71 1.93
N GLN A 65 -4.80 10.98 3.22
CA GLN A 65 -4.32 10.18 4.33
C GLN A 65 -5.48 9.53 5.09
N LEU A 66 -5.17 8.49 5.88
CA LEU A 66 -6.14 7.89 6.78
C LEU A 66 -6.62 8.90 7.82
N THR A 67 -7.92 8.91 8.09
CA THR A 67 -8.44 9.49 9.32
C THR A 67 -8.10 8.60 10.51
N LYS A 68 -8.15 9.14 11.73
CA LYS A 68 -7.94 8.34 12.94
C LYS A 68 -8.93 7.18 13.05
N LEU A 69 -10.18 7.42 12.66
CA LEU A 69 -11.21 6.37 12.68
C LEU A 69 -10.94 5.27 11.67
N GLN A 70 -10.52 5.62 10.45
CA GLN A 70 -10.13 4.64 9.42
C GLN A 70 -8.93 3.80 9.88
N GLU A 71 -7.93 4.43 10.48
CA GLU A 71 -6.78 3.73 11.05
C GLU A 71 -7.20 2.75 12.14
N GLN A 72 -8.09 3.17 13.04
CA GLN A 72 -8.64 2.32 14.08
C GLN A 72 -9.40 1.11 13.49
N ARG A 73 -10.25 1.32 12.50
CA ARG A 73 -11.00 0.24 11.84
C ARG A 73 -10.10 -0.76 11.13
N LEU A 74 -9.11 -0.28 10.39
CA LEU A 74 -8.10 -1.16 9.78
C LEU A 74 -7.35 -1.99 10.83
N GLY A 75 -6.99 -1.37 11.95
CA GLY A 75 -6.34 -2.05 13.06
C GLY A 75 -7.20 -3.15 13.67
N GLU A 76 -8.51 -2.93 13.81
CA GLU A 76 -9.46 -3.94 14.30
C GLU A 76 -9.48 -5.17 13.37
N TRP A 77 -9.59 -4.96 12.07
CA TRP A 77 -9.59 -6.03 11.08
C TRP A 77 -8.26 -6.80 11.06
N GLY A 78 -7.13 -6.10 11.11
CA GLY A 78 -5.81 -6.72 11.14
C GLY A 78 -5.59 -7.57 12.40
N ARG A 79 -5.98 -7.08 13.56
CA ARG A 79 -5.88 -7.84 14.83
C ARG A 79 -6.80 -9.08 14.86
N ALA A 80 -7.90 -9.03 14.15
CA ALA A 80 -8.80 -10.18 14.00
C ALA A 80 -8.31 -11.22 12.98
N GLY A 81 -7.18 -10.97 12.31
CA GLY A 81 -6.55 -11.90 11.38
C GLY A 81 -6.80 -11.60 9.89
N ALA A 82 -7.48 -10.51 9.55
CA ALA A 82 -7.63 -10.11 8.17
C ALA A 82 -6.34 -9.49 7.61
N ILE A 83 -6.16 -9.60 6.28
CA ILE A 83 -5.15 -8.83 5.56
C ILE A 83 -5.69 -7.40 5.41
N ALA A 84 -5.29 -6.50 6.28
CA ALA A 84 -5.79 -5.14 6.30
C ALA A 84 -4.69 -4.14 5.94
N GLY A 85 -5.02 -3.16 5.11
CA GLY A 85 -4.05 -2.14 4.73
C GLY A 85 -4.60 -1.05 3.84
N VAL A 86 -3.76 -0.05 3.62
CA VAL A 86 -4.01 1.06 2.70
C VAL A 86 -3.48 0.68 1.33
N VAL A 87 -4.28 0.90 0.30
CA VAL A 87 -3.90 0.66 -1.10
C VAL A 87 -4.11 1.93 -1.91
N ARG A 88 -3.08 2.32 -2.64
CA ARG A 88 -3.07 3.51 -3.51
C ARG A 88 -2.96 3.14 -4.99
N SER A 89 -2.76 1.86 -5.26
CA SER A 89 -2.56 1.31 -6.60
C SER A 89 -2.95 -0.17 -6.65
N VAL A 90 -3.09 -0.69 -7.85
CA VAL A 90 -3.24 -2.14 -8.07
C VAL A 90 -2.07 -2.91 -7.47
N GLU A 91 -0.86 -2.39 -7.62
CA GLU A 91 0.34 -3.06 -7.10
C GLU A 91 0.36 -3.18 -5.59
N ASP A 92 -0.08 -2.13 -4.87
CA ASP A 92 -0.20 -2.19 -3.41
C ASP A 92 -1.12 -3.33 -2.97
N ALA A 93 -2.27 -3.50 -3.63
CA ALA A 93 -3.20 -4.59 -3.35
C ALA A 93 -2.58 -5.97 -3.65
N MET A 94 -1.86 -6.09 -4.77
CA MET A 94 -1.18 -7.35 -5.13
C MET A 94 -0.08 -7.71 -4.14
N VAL A 95 0.67 -6.74 -3.64
CA VAL A 95 1.70 -6.94 -2.61
C VAL A 95 1.07 -7.42 -1.30
N LEU A 96 -0.01 -6.79 -0.85
CA LEU A 96 -0.70 -7.18 0.38
C LEU A 96 -1.28 -8.60 0.30
N LEU A 97 -1.75 -9.02 -0.86
CA LEU A 97 -2.24 -10.39 -1.10
C LEU A 97 -1.13 -11.41 -1.36
N GLY A 98 0.14 -10.99 -1.36
CA GLY A 98 1.28 -11.88 -1.63
C GLY A 98 1.42 -12.31 -3.08
N LEU A 99 0.76 -11.62 -4.02
CA LEU A 99 0.80 -11.91 -5.46
C LEU A 99 1.98 -11.25 -6.17
N LYS A 100 2.54 -10.21 -5.58
CA LYS A 100 3.78 -9.55 -6.00
C LYS A 100 4.70 -9.37 -4.81
N PRO A 101 6.02 -9.48 -4.98
CA PRO A 101 6.96 -9.20 -3.91
C PRO A 101 6.89 -7.71 -3.54
N LYS A 102 7.11 -7.43 -2.27
CA LYS A 102 7.30 -6.05 -1.81
C LYS A 102 8.50 -5.45 -2.57
N PRO A 103 8.38 -4.25 -3.15
CA PRO A 103 9.50 -3.62 -3.82
C PRO A 103 10.66 -3.46 -2.85
N GLU A 104 11.82 -4.00 -3.22
CA GLU A 104 13.03 -3.80 -2.45
C GLU A 104 13.49 -2.35 -2.58
N CYS A 105 13.79 -1.73 -1.46
CA CYS A 105 14.42 -0.42 -1.47
C CYS A 105 15.88 -0.56 -1.88
N VAL A 106 16.32 0.26 -2.82
CA VAL A 106 17.72 0.39 -3.18
C VAL A 106 18.24 1.70 -2.60
N TRP A 107 19.33 1.59 -1.87
CA TRP A 107 20.01 2.71 -1.22
C TRP A 107 21.37 2.94 -1.86
N LEU A 108 21.68 4.17 -2.18
CA LEU A 108 22.97 4.58 -2.72
C LEU A 108 23.72 5.37 -1.65
N CYS A 109 24.99 5.03 -1.44
CA CYS A 109 25.82 5.79 -0.53
C CYS A 109 25.93 7.25 -0.96
N GLY A 110 25.55 8.18 -0.07
CA GLY A 110 25.59 9.63 -0.33
C GLY A 110 27.02 10.18 -0.41
N GLY A 111 28.02 9.43 0.07
CA GLY A 111 29.43 9.81 0.00
C GLY A 111 30.10 9.35 -1.31
N CYS A 112 30.41 8.08 -1.45
CA CYS A 112 31.13 7.57 -2.63
C CYS A 112 30.28 7.36 -3.86
N ARG A 113 28.96 7.26 -3.71
CA ARG A 113 27.96 6.95 -4.76
C ARG A 113 28.23 5.68 -5.58
N GLN A 114 29.07 4.82 -5.09
CA GLN A 114 29.44 3.53 -5.72
C GLN A 114 28.82 2.33 -5.01
N TYR A 115 28.59 2.45 -3.71
CA TYR A 115 28.01 1.38 -2.93
C TYR A 115 26.49 1.45 -2.96
N ARG A 116 25.87 0.33 -3.36
CA ARG A 116 24.41 0.13 -3.36
C ARG A 116 24.04 -0.95 -2.36
N TRP A 117 22.96 -0.73 -1.66
CA TRP A 117 22.39 -1.68 -0.72
C TRP A 117 20.94 -1.97 -1.08
N GLN A 118 20.57 -3.24 -1.06
CA GLN A 118 19.18 -3.68 -1.23
C GLN A 118 18.64 -4.16 0.11
N GLY A 119 17.52 -3.63 0.52
CA GLY A 119 16.87 -3.97 1.78
C GLY A 119 16.06 -2.82 2.35
N ASP A 120 15.33 -3.09 3.43
CA ASP A 120 14.44 -2.10 4.04
C ASP A 120 15.22 -0.92 4.64
N ASP A 121 16.35 -1.18 5.29
CA ASP A 121 17.20 -0.17 5.89
C ASP A 121 18.65 -0.30 5.39
N PRO A 122 19.34 0.81 5.11
CA PRO A 122 20.76 0.78 4.73
C PRO A 122 21.64 0.44 5.95
N PRO A 123 22.87 -0.03 5.72
CA PRO A 123 23.81 -0.26 6.81
C PRO A 123 24.17 1.05 7.52
N ALA A 124 24.53 0.98 8.79
CA ALA A 124 24.90 2.15 9.59
C ALA A 124 26.07 2.95 8.99
N ARG A 125 26.97 2.28 8.28
CA ARG A 125 28.10 2.88 7.56
C ARG A 125 28.34 2.19 6.24
N CYS A 126 28.72 2.97 5.24
CA CYS A 126 29.14 2.44 3.96
C CYS A 126 30.44 1.64 4.11
N PRO A 127 30.48 0.35 3.74
CA PRO A 127 31.70 -0.45 3.85
C PRO A 127 32.81 0.02 2.91
N ASN A 128 32.46 0.79 1.89
CA ASN A 128 33.43 1.28 0.90
C ASN A 128 34.15 2.58 1.32
N CYS A 129 33.44 3.52 1.96
CA CYS A 129 33.99 4.83 2.31
C CYS A 129 33.70 5.30 3.75
N GLY A 130 32.98 4.50 4.54
CA GLY A 130 32.64 4.82 5.93
C GLY A 130 31.55 5.89 6.11
N HIS A 131 30.99 6.41 5.04
CA HIS A 131 29.92 7.43 5.10
C HIS A 131 28.64 6.86 5.72
N THR A 132 27.89 7.70 6.44
CA THR A 132 26.69 7.28 7.19
C THR A 132 25.38 7.65 6.52
N ARG A 133 25.44 8.49 5.48
CA ARG A 133 24.25 8.92 4.74
C ARG A 133 24.03 8.04 3.51
N PHE A 134 22.79 7.61 3.34
CA PHE A 134 22.33 6.89 2.15
C PHE A 134 21.11 7.59 1.56
N ASP A 135 21.10 7.71 0.26
CA ASP A 135 19.98 8.26 -0.50
C ASP A 135 19.19 7.09 -1.11
N ARG A 136 17.87 7.13 -0.94
CA ARG A 136 16.99 6.11 -1.52
C ARG A 136 16.88 6.34 -3.03
N GLU A 137 17.24 5.34 -3.83
CA GLU A 137 16.97 5.40 -5.26
C GLU A 137 15.47 5.24 -5.51
N ALA A 138 14.91 6.09 -6.39
CA ALA A 138 13.56 5.90 -6.86
C ALA A 138 13.48 4.59 -7.66
N ALA A 139 12.51 3.76 -7.30
CA ALA A 139 12.22 2.56 -8.06
C ALA A 139 11.66 2.92 -9.44
#